data_2eee9f38966127ce238667daa2192b43
#
_entry.id   2eee9f38966127ce238667daa2192b43
#
_cell.length_a   1.000
_cell.length_b   1.000
_cell.length_c   1.000
_cell.angle_alpha   90.00
_cell.angle_beta   90.00
_cell.angle_gamma   90.00
#
_symmetry.space_group_name_H-M   'P 1'
#
loop_
_entity.id
_entity.type
_entity.pdbx_description
1 polymer ?
#
loop_
_entity_poly.entity_id
_entity_poly.type
_entity_poly.pdbx_seq_one_letter_code
_entity_poly.pdbx_strand_id
1 'polypeptide(L)'
;MVTHNAAFEISEYDRRIAKTRAAMSEAGLDALFVTDPSNQAWLTGYDGWSFYVHQGVILTMEGEPIWWGRHMDMMGGRRTCWMQHENIIGYGDHYVQSTQFHPMQDLAEHLKARGLARGR
;
A
#
# COMPACT_ATOMS: atom_id res chain seq x y z
N MET A 1 4.77 -19.21 7.71
CA MET A 1 5.59 -17.98 7.66
C MET A 1 5.85 -17.60 6.21
N VAL A 2 5.59 -16.35 5.84
CA VAL A 2 5.89 -15.88 4.49
C VAL A 2 7.36 -15.45 4.43
N THR A 3 8.10 -16.03 3.48
CA THR A 3 9.46 -15.61 3.19
C THR A 3 9.40 -14.41 2.24
N HIS A 4 10.09 -13.34 2.55
CA HIS A 4 10.12 -12.14 1.73
C HIS A 4 11.55 -11.79 1.32
N ASN A 5 11.65 -10.99 0.26
CA ASN A 5 12.91 -10.48 -0.27
C ASN A 5 13.08 -8.98 -0.02
N ALA A 6 12.37 -8.43 0.96
CA ALA A 6 12.53 -7.04 1.35
C ALA A 6 13.94 -6.80 1.90
N ALA A 7 14.44 -5.57 1.76
CA ALA A 7 15.83 -5.23 2.06
C ALA A 7 16.21 -5.38 3.54
N PHE A 8 15.24 -5.31 4.44
CA PHE A 8 15.48 -5.32 5.88
C PHE A 8 14.65 -6.39 6.58
N GLU A 9 15.00 -6.68 7.83
CA GLU A 9 14.22 -7.55 8.69
C GLU A 9 12.86 -6.96 9.01
N ILE A 10 11.87 -7.80 9.29
CA ILE A 10 10.50 -7.36 9.64
C ILE A 10 10.52 -6.41 10.83
N SER A 11 11.39 -6.64 11.81
CA SER A 11 11.50 -5.77 12.99
C SER A 11 11.83 -4.31 12.64
N GLU A 12 12.60 -4.09 11.59
CA GLU A 12 12.90 -2.73 11.13
C GLU A 12 11.66 -2.08 10.52
N TYR A 13 10.88 -2.83 9.72
CA TYR A 13 9.63 -2.32 9.17
C TYR A 13 8.60 -2.05 10.26
N ASP A 14 8.52 -2.92 11.27
CA ASP A 14 7.64 -2.71 12.43
C ASP A 14 7.98 -1.40 13.14
N ARG A 15 9.27 -1.11 13.32
CA ARG A 15 9.73 0.13 13.92
C ARG A 15 9.30 1.35 13.11
N ARG A 16 9.45 1.29 11.80
CA ARG A 16 9.07 2.38 10.89
C ARG A 16 7.57 2.63 10.92
N ILE A 17 6.78 1.56 10.92
CA ILE A 17 5.32 1.64 10.98
C ILE A 17 4.85 2.22 12.31
N ALA A 18 5.45 1.79 13.42
CA ALA A 18 5.12 2.34 14.74
C ALA A 18 5.40 3.84 14.81
N LYS A 19 6.52 4.28 14.26
CA LYS A 19 6.88 5.69 14.19
C LYS A 19 5.89 6.49 13.35
N THR A 20 5.48 5.93 12.21
CA THR A 20 4.51 6.57 11.31
C THR A 20 3.14 6.66 11.99
N ARG A 21 2.69 5.60 12.64
CA ARG A 21 1.42 5.57 13.38
C ARG A 21 1.38 6.58 14.52
N ALA A 22 2.50 6.78 15.21
CA ALA A 22 2.60 7.80 16.25
C ALA A 22 2.36 9.20 15.65
N ALA A 23 2.97 9.50 14.51
CA ALA A 23 2.77 10.76 13.80
C ALA A 23 1.34 10.91 13.29
N MET A 24 0.74 9.82 12.76
CA MET A 24 -0.66 9.80 12.33
C MET A 24 -1.60 10.12 13.51
N SER A 25 -1.35 9.52 14.66
CA SER A 25 -2.15 9.74 15.85
C SER A 25 -2.11 11.20 16.29
N GLU A 26 -0.91 11.81 16.31
CA GLU A 26 -0.75 13.24 16.61
C GLU A 26 -1.51 14.11 15.63
N ALA A 27 -1.53 13.75 14.35
CA ALA A 27 -2.21 14.51 13.30
C ALA A 27 -3.71 14.21 13.23
N GLY A 28 -4.22 13.27 14.01
CA GLY A 28 -5.62 12.87 14.01
C GLY A 28 -6.02 12.12 12.75
N LEU A 29 -5.12 11.34 12.17
CA LEU A 29 -5.37 10.58 10.93
C LEU A 29 -5.72 9.14 11.26
N ASP A 30 -6.75 8.62 10.59
CA ASP A 30 -7.16 7.21 10.69
C ASP A 30 -6.46 6.35 9.64
N ALA A 31 -6.12 6.95 8.52
CA ALA A 31 -5.45 6.27 7.41
C ALA A 31 -4.52 7.23 6.69
N LEU A 32 -3.48 6.67 6.08
CA LEU A 32 -2.51 7.42 5.28
C LEU A 32 -2.36 6.70 3.94
N PHE A 33 -2.50 7.45 2.85
CA PHE A 33 -2.25 6.92 1.51
C PHE A 33 -0.94 7.50 0.99
N VAL A 34 0.06 6.64 0.83
CA VAL A 34 1.43 7.02 0.50
C VAL A 34 1.70 6.72 -0.96
N THR A 35 1.96 7.76 -1.75
CA THR A 35 2.17 7.61 -3.20
C THR A 35 3.62 7.78 -3.64
N ASP A 36 4.44 8.44 -2.84
CA ASP A 36 5.85 8.62 -3.19
C ASP A 36 6.60 7.29 -3.17
N PRO A 37 7.35 6.94 -4.25
CA PRO A 37 8.04 5.67 -4.32
C PRO A 37 9.02 5.40 -3.18
N SER A 38 9.76 6.40 -2.75
CA SER A 38 10.71 6.25 -1.64
C SER A 38 10.01 5.94 -0.33
N ASN A 39 8.88 6.59 -0.08
CA ASN A 39 8.09 6.36 1.12
C ASN A 39 7.38 5.01 1.08
N GLN A 40 6.91 4.57 -0.10
CA GLN A 40 6.38 3.21 -0.27
C GLN A 40 7.45 2.17 0.09
N ALA A 41 8.66 2.33 -0.45
CA ALA A 41 9.78 1.43 -0.17
C ALA A 41 10.13 1.44 1.32
N TRP A 42 10.11 2.61 1.95
CA TRP A 42 10.44 2.74 3.36
C TRP A 42 9.48 1.96 4.27
N LEU A 43 8.19 1.96 3.93
CA LEU A 43 7.16 1.26 4.71
C LEU A 43 7.06 -0.23 4.37
N THR A 44 7.30 -0.62 3.12
CA THR A 44 6.93 -1.95 2.64
C THR A 44 8.08 -2.74 2.02
N GLY A 45 9.16 -2.08 1.65
CA GLY A 45 10.23 -2.71 0.88
C GLY A 45 9.95 -2.78 -0.61
N TYR A 46 8.82 -2.23 -1.07
CA TYR A 46 8.49 -2.26 -2.50
C TYR A 46 9.59 -1.59 -3.32
N ASP A 47 10.14 -2.34 -4.27
CA ASP A 47 11.23 -1.91 -5.14
C ASP A 47 10.81 -2.09 -6.59
N GLY A 48 10.04 -1.14 -7.10
CA GLY A 48 9.53 -1.19 -8.46
C GLY A 48 9.49 0.20 -9.11
N TRP A 49 9.28 0.21 -10.44
CA TRP A 49 9.29 1.42 -11.26
C TRP A 49 7.90 1.79 -11.76
N SER A 50 6.85 1.42 -11.06
CA SER A 50 5.47 1.60 -11.48
C SER A 50 4.84 2.94 -11.08
N PHE A 51 5.63 3.90 -10.63
CA PHE A 51 5.14 5.20 -10.14
C PHE A 51 4.41 6.04 -11.19
N TYR A 52 4.49 5.69 -12.47
CA TYR A 52 3.82 6.38 -13.57
C TYR A 52 2.34 6.01 -13.73
N VAL A 53 1.86 5.05 -12.97
CA VAL A 53 0.45 4.69 -12.88
C VAL A 53 -0.03 4.91 -11.44
N HIS A 54 -1.35 4.94 -11.24
CA HIS A 54 -1.89 5.11 -9.90
C HIS A 54 -1.48 3.93 -9.01
N GLN A 55 -0.87 4.24 -7.89
CA GLN A 55 -0.29 3.26 -6.98
C GLN A 55 -0.07 3.92 -5.62
N GLY A 56 -0.18 3.14 -4.56
CA GLY A 56 0.15 3.64 -3.24
C GLY A 56 0.13 2.56 -2.17
N VAL A 57 0.53 2.98 -0.99
CA VAL A 57 0.48 2.16 0.22
C VAL A 57 -0.54 2.78 1.16
N ILE A 58 -1.46 1.96 1.64
CA ILE A 58 -2.46 2.37 2.62
C ILE A 58 -1.98 1.88 3.99
N LEU A 59 -1.78 2.81 4.92
CA LEU A 59 -1.45 2.48 6.31
C LEU A 59 -2.59 2.94 7.20
N THR A 60 -3.12 2.01 7.99
CA THR A 60 -4.12 2.30 9.00
C THR A 60 -3.51 2.13 10.39
N MET A 61 -4.29 2.37 11.45
CA MET A 61 -3.77 2.28 12.82
C MET A 61 -3.52 0.85 13.29
N GLU A 62 -4.00 -0.15 12.56
CA GLU A 62 -3.83 -1.56 12.90
C GLU A 62 -3.50 -2.38 11.67
N GLY A 63 -2.81 -3.50 11.87
CA GLY A 63 -2.50 -4.46 10.83
C GLY A 63 -1.33 -4.07 9.95
N GLU A 64 -1.07 -4.89 8.95
CA GLU A 64 -0.02 -4.64 7.98
C GLU A 64 -0.42 -3.51 7.04
N PRO A 65 0.55 -2.74 6.49
CA PRO A 65 0.23 -1.83 5.38
C PRO A 65 -0.26 -2.63 4.17
N ILE A 66 -1.01 -1.97 3.30
CA ILE A 66 -1.55 -2.56 2.08
C ILE A 66 -0.91 -1.88 0.89
N TRP A 67 -0.24 -2.66 0.05
CA TRP A 67 0.23 -2.15 -1.24
C TRP A 67 -0.90 -2.31 -2.27
N TRP A 68 -1.23 -1.24 -2.97
CA TRP A 68 -2.25 -1.21 -4.01
C TRP A 68 -1.68 -0.58 -5.28
N GLY A 69 -1.87 -1.24 -6.42
CA GLY A 69 -1.37 -0.75 -7.69
C GLY A 69 -1.88 -1.59 -8.86
N ARG A 70 -1.30 -1.37 -10.04
CA ARG A 70 -1.65 -2.11 -11.24
C ARG A 70 -1.34 -3.60 -11.07
N HIS A 71 -2.23 -4.46 -11.57
CA HIS A 71 -2.10 -5.91 -11.40
C HIS A 71 -0.73 -6.44 -11.86
N MET A 72 -0.22 -5.97 -13.00
CA MET A 72 1.09 -6.45 -13.49
C MET A 72 2.24 -6.09 -12.54
N ASP A 73 2.12 -4.99 -11.80
CA ASP A 73 3.14 -4.56 -10.85
C ASP A 73 2.98 -5.25 -9.49
N MET A 74 1.80 -5.80 -9.22
CA MET A 74 1.52 -6.55 -8.00
C MET A 74 2.47 -7.74 -7.84
N MET A 75 2.86 -8.37 -8.93
CA MET A 75 3.80 -9.51 -8.87
C MET A 75 5.16 -9.07 -8.35
N GLY A 76 5.64 -7.90 -8.77
CA GLY A 76 6.84 -7.29 -8.21
C GLY A 76 6.67 -6.92 -6.74
N GLY A 77 5.50 -6.42 -6.37
CA GLY A 77 5.16 -6.14 -4.98
C GLY A 77 5.24 -7.39 -4.12
N ARG A 78 4.70 -8.50 -4.58
CA ARG A 78 4.74 -9.77 -3.86
C ARG A 78 6.15 -10.34 -3.69
N ARG A 79 7.08 -9.92 -4.54
CA ARG A 79 8.47 -10.35 -4.45
C ARG A 79 9.29 -9.51 -3.48
N THR A 80 9.00 -8.23 -3.36
CA THR A 80 9.85 -7.28 -2.62
C THR A 80 9.24 -6.76 -1.33
N CYS A 81 7.89 -6.73 -1.21
CA CYS A 81 7.23 -6.31 0.03
C CYS A 81 7.30 -7.41 1.10
N TRP A 82 7.37 -6.96 2.37
CA TRP A 82 7.43 -7.90 3.49
C TRP A 82 6.06 -8.44 3.93
N MET A 83 4.94 -7.79 3.50
CA MET A 83 3.60 -8.15 3.96
C MET A 83 3.11 -9.46 3.36
N GLN A 84 2.04 -10.00 3.96
CA GLN A 84 1.31 -11.14 3.41
C GLN A 84 0.73 -10.78 2.04
N HIS A 85 0.65 -11.76 1.15
CA HIS A 85 0.19 -11.52 -0.23
C HIS A 85 -1.24 -10.99 -0.31
N GLU A 86 -2.09 -11.29 0.67
CA GLU A 86 -3.46 -10.76 0.73
C GLU A 86 -3.49 -9.23 0.92
N ASN A 87 -2.40 -8.65 1.40
CA ASN A 87 -2.24 -7.21 1.58
C ASN A 87 -1.45 -6.55 0.45
N ILE A 88 -1.24 -7.28 -0.65
CA ILE A 88 -0.59 -6.77 -1.86
C ILE A 88 -1.59 -7.00 -2.99
N ILE A 89 -2.34 -5.96 -3.33
CA ILE A 89 -3.52 -6.05 -4.20
C ILE A 89 -3.33 -5.26 -5.48
N GLY A 90 -3.92 -5.75 -6.56
CA GLY A 90 -3.80 -5.13 -7.87
C GLY A 90 -5.14 -4.82 -8.51
N TYR A 91 -5.25 -3.68 -9.17
CA TYR A 91 -6.41 -3.37 -9.99
C TYR A 91 -6.19 -3.82 -11.43
N GLY A 92 -7.30 -4.15 -12.13
CA GLY A 92 -7.24 -4.66 -13.49
C GLY A 92 -6.81 -3.60 -14.51
N ASP A 93 -6.29 -4.05 -15.64
CA ASP A 93 -5.80 -3.18 -16.70
C ASP A 93 -6.89 -2.33 -17.34
N HIS A 94 -8.18 -2.70 -17.19
CA HIS A 94 -9.29 -1.91 -17.70
C HIS A 94 -9.42 -0.53 -17.04
N TYR A 95 -8.75 -0.31 -15.92
CA TYR A 95 -8.66 0.99 -15.26
C TYR A 95 -7.55 1.88 -15.83
N VAL A 96 -6.58 1.28 -16.56
CA VAL A 96 -5.41 2.03 -17.02
C VAL A 96 -5.75 2.83 -18.28
N GLN A 97 -5.58 4.14 -18.20
CA GLN A 97 -5.87 5.06 -19.33
C GLN A 97 -7.29 4.91 -19.90
N SER A 98 -8.22 4.50 -19.07
CA SER A 98 -9.62 4.35 -19.49
C SER A 98 -10.33 5.69 -19.52
N THR A 99 -11.28 5.85 -20.47
CA THR A 99 -12.18 6.98 -20.50
C THR A 99 -13.46 6.71 -19.70
N GLN A 100 -13.68 5.48 -19.26
CA GLN A 100 -14.89 5.05 -18.54
C GLN A 100 -14.64 4.77 -17.06
N PHE A 101 -13.44 4.33 -16.71
CA PHE A 101 -13.07 3.90 -15.35
C PHE A 101 -11.82 4.62 -14.89
N HIS A 102 -11.70 4.80 -13.57
CA HIS A 102 -10.50 5.38 -12.96
C HIS A 102 -10.01 4.45 -11.84
N PRO A 103 -8.69 4.25 -11.70
CA PRO A 103 -8.15 3.37 -10.65
C PRO A 103 -8.63 3.73 -9.23
N MET A 104 -8.89 5.01 -8.97
CA MET A 104 -9.42 5.43 -7.66
C MET A 104 -10.79 4.85 -7.33
N GLN A 105 -11.56 4.40 -8.32
CA GLN A 105 -12.81 3.68 -8.08
C GLN A 105 -12.53 2.33 -7.43
N ASP A 106 -11.51 1.61 -7.90
CA ASP A 106 -11.07 0.36 -7.30
C ASP A 106 -10.58 0.58 -5.87
N LEU A 107 -9.74 1.61 -5.67
CA LEU A 107 -9.26 1.95 -4.33
C LEU A 107 -10.41 2.26 -3.39
N ALA A 108 -11.39 3.04 -3.84
CA ALA A 108 -12.57 3.38 -3.02
C ALA A 108 -13.33 2.13 -2.57
N GLU A 109 -13.48 1.15 -3.45
CA GLU A 109 -14.14 -0.12 -3.09
C GLU A 109 -13.36 -0.88 -2.02
N HIS A 110 -12.03 -0.93 -2.12
CA HIS A 110 -11.20 -1.55 -1.09
C HIS A 110 -11.31 -0.83 0.25
N LEU A 111 -11.31 0.50 0.23
CA LEU A 111 -11.44 1.30 1.47
C LEU A 111 -12.79 1.09 2.12
N LYS A 112 -13.87 1.05 1.34
CA LYS A 112 -15.23 0.77 1.84
C LYS A 112 -15.30 -0.62 2.48
N ALA A 113 -14.76 -1.62 1.80
CA ALA A 113 -14.76 -3.00 2.28
C ALA A 113 -13.99 -3.15 3.60
N ARG A 114 -13.03 -2.27 3.87
CA ARG A 114 -12.23 -2.28 5.09
C ARG A 114 -12.74 -1.31 6.15
N GLY A 115 -13.92 -0.71 5.94
CA GLY A 115 -14.54 0.18 6.92
C GLY A 115 -13.93 1.58 7.00
N LEU A 116 -13.21 2.02 5.97
CA LEU A 116 -12.48 3.29 5.96
C LEU A 116 -13.19 4.41 5.20
N ALA A 117 -14.48 4.24 4.88
CA ALA A 117 -15.22 5.20 4.07
C ALA A 117 -15.43 6.55 4.75
N ARG A 118 -15.32 6.64 6.07
CA ARG A 118 -15.59 7.84 6.87
C ARG A 118 -14.43 8.26 7.77
N GLY A 119 -13.25 7.76 7.51
CA GLY A 119 -12.07 8.16 8.28
C GLY A 119 -11.44 9.45 7.76
N ARG A 120 -10.49 9.95 8.52
CA ARG A 120 -9.64 11.07 8.14
C ARG A 120 -8.25 10.58 7.72
#